data_3d56ccc96f483584025fda7c708be337
#
_entry.id   3d56ccc96f483584025fda7c708be337
#
_cell.length_a   1.000
_cell.length_b   1.000
_cell.length_c   1.000
_cell.angle_alpha   90.00
_cell.angle_beta   90.00
_cell.angle_gamma   90.00
#
_symmetry.space_group_name_H-M   'P 1'
#
loop_
_entity.id
_entity.type
_entity.pdbx_description
1 polymer ?
#
loop_
_entity_poly.entity_id
_entity_poly.type
_entity_poly.pdbx_seq_one_letter_code
_entity_poly.pdbx_strand_id
1 'polypeptide(L)'
;AGRAFVLNVPLFVQLQGREEAIPFSLQMQQKSYLFDLELPAQPLRVSLDPRFELFRTLLPEELPPSLGQMFAAEEITVLLPSSAPEKMKQAWQDMAGDWQSKSTGIKVLWDDQLDSLPTNHALWIYGRENRFADHIQPALMQHGLGIKDARVNWQGREYSLLDHSLALVTAHPENTGIRVGFISSPTAASLPTLARKLPHYGRYSMTLFSGARVSNLLKVQWPLGESPLQVSLTGEKIPPIAIPPLRPLAK
;
A
#
# COMPACT_ATOMS: atom_id res chain seq x y z
N ALA A 1 22.17 22.81 -17.58
CA ALA A 1 21.71 22.50 -16.20
C ALA A 1 21.10 23.78 -15.63
N GLY A 2 19.79 23.73 -15.26
CA GLY A 2 19.12 24.86 -14.63
C GLY A 2 19.68 25.19 -13.26
N ARG A 3 19.46 26.40 -12.77
CA ARG A 3 19.78 26.78 -11.38
C ARG A 3 18.96 25.91 -10.42
N ALA A 4 19.58 25.43 -9.35
CA ALA A 4 18.84 24.74 -8.29
C ALA A 4 17.88 25.74 -7.63
N PHE A 5 16.66 25.30 -7.32
CA PHE A 5 15.72 26.10 -6.54
C PHE A 5 16.23 26.24 -5.11
N VAL A 6 15.92 27.39 -4.48
CA VAL A 6 16.10 27.55 -3.03
C VAL A 6 14.97 26.80 -2.35
N LEU A 7 15.31 25.79 -1.57
CA LEU A 7 14.34 24.97 -0.84
C LEU A 7 14.49 25.22 0.67
N ASN A 8 13.40 25.44 1.36
CA ASN A 8 13.35 25.37 2.82
C ASN A 8 12.88 23.96 3.19
N VAL A 9 13.83 23.12 3.58
CA VAL A 9 13.56 21.71 3.90
C VAL A 9 13.21 21.59 5.39
N PRO A 10 11.99 21.17 5.73
CA PRO A 10 11.62 20.95 7.12
C PRO A 10 12.29 19.68 7.64
N LEU A 11 13.01 19.83 8.74
CA LEU A 11 13.67 18.76 9.48
C LEU A 11 13.08 18.68 10.88
N PHE A 12 12.79 17.48 11.35
CA PHE A 12 12.32 17.22 12.70
C PHE A 12 13.28 16.28 13.41
N VAL A 13 13.72 16.65 14.60
CA VAL A 13 14.64 15.87 15.42
C VAL A 13 13.94 15.44 16.70
N GLN A 14 13.78 14.14 16.89
CA GLN A 14 13.29 13.55 18.13
C GLN A 14 14.46 13.40 19.10
N LEU A 15 14.32 13.96 20.31
CA LEU A 15 15.36 13.93 21.32
C LEU A 15 14.96 13.04 22.51
N GLN A 16 15.95 12.52 23.19
CA GLN A 16 15.76 11.79 24.44
C GLN A 16 15.11 12.71 25.50
N GLY A 17 14.08 12.18 26.17
CA GLY A 17 13.37 12.90 27.23
C GLY A 17 12.39 13.98 26.75
N ARG A 18 12.10 14.05 25.43
CA ARG A 18 11.07 14.93 24.86
C ARG A 18 9.97 14.15 24.18
N GLU A 19 8.73 14.58 24.39
CA GLU A 19 7.55 13.98 23.73
C GLU A 19 7.42 14.44 22.27
N GLU A 20 7.72 15.72 22.01
CA GLU A 20 7.61 16.31 20.67
C GLU A 20 8.99 16.51 20.03
N ALA A 21 9.05 16.30 18.72
CA ALA A 21 10.24 16.59 17.92
C ALA A 21 10.48 18.10 17.80
N ILE A 22 11.75 18.50 17.76
CA ILE A 22 12.14 19.87 17.50
C ILE A 22 12.16 20.12 16.00
N PRO A 23 11.43 21.13 15.49
CA PRO A 23 11.46 21.50 14.08
C PRO A 23 12.65 22.42 13.76
N PHE A 24 13.29 22.16 12.62
CA PHE A 24 14.26 23.02 11.97
C PHE A 24 13.83 23.30 10.54
N SER A 25 14.23 24.43 9.99
CA SER A 25 14.08 24.75 8.56
C SER A 25 15.46 24.92 7.96
N LEU A 26 15.84 24.01 7.07
CA LEU A 26 17.15 23.99 6.46
C LEU A 26 17.06 24.56 5.04
N GLN A 27 17.81 25.64 4.77
CA GLN A 27 17.82 26.24 3.44
C GLN A 27 18.85 25.54 2.55
N MET A 28 18.39 24.88 1.49
CA MET A 28 19.24 24.24 0.48
C MET A 28 19.19 25.01 -0.84
N GLN A 29 20.38 25.23 -1.44
CA GLN A 29 20.57 25.91 -2.74
C GLN A 29 21.38 25.07 -3.71
N GLN A 30 21.79 23.86 -3.31
CA GLN A 30 22.62 22.92 -4.07
C GLN A 30 22.08 21.50 -3.93
N LYS A 31 22.52 20.59 -4.77
CA LYS A 31 22.13 19.17 -4.76
C LYS A 31 22.49 18.45 -3.46
N SER A 32 23.55 18.89 -2.78
CA SER A 32 24.00 18.33 -1.52
C SER A 32 24.41 19.47 -0.61
N TYR A 33 24.08 19.37 0.67
CA TYR A 33 24.40 20.39 1.67
C TYR A 33 24.69 19.71 3.00
N LEU A 34 25.68 20.22 3.74
CA LEU A 34 26.02 19.79 5.07
C LEU A 34 25.51 20.83 6.07
N PHE A 35 24.79 20.38 7.06
CA PHE A 35 24.29 21.21 8.16
C PHE A 35 24.81 20.67 9.48
N ASP A 36 25.32 21.56 10.33
CA ASP A 36 25.67 21.30 11.70
C ASP A 36 24.57 21.88 12.61
N LEU A 37 23.99 21.04 13.48
CA LEU A 37 22.92 21.41 14.37
C LEU A 37 23.34 21.19 15.83
N GLU A 38 23.28 22.23 16.64
CA GLU A 38 23.41 22.12 18.10
C GLU A 38 22.09 21.65 18.70
N LEU A 39 22.13 20.55 19.44
CA LEU A 39 20.94 19.93 20.04
C LEU A 39 21.06 19.92 21.56
N PRO A 40 19.95 20.20 22.29
CA PRO A 40 19.96 20.28 23.76
C PRO A 40 19.98 18.91 24.45
N ALA A 41 19.82 17.82 23.72
CA ALA A 41 19.86 16.45 24.22
C ALA A 41 20.23 15.47 23.10
N GLN A 42 20.44 14.20 23.45
CA GLN A 42 20.79 13.15 22.50
C GLN A 42 19.69 12.97 21.45
N PRO A 43 20.02 13.04 20.14
CA PRO A 43 19.06 12.77 19.09
C PRO A 43 18.79 11.26 18.97
N LEU A 44 17.52 10.91 18.88
CA LEU A 44 17.05 9.54 18.70
C LEU A 44 16.69 9.25 17.24
N ARG A 45 16.06 10.24 16.58
CA ARG A 45 15.57 10.10 15.20
C ARG A 45 15.58 11.46 14.52
N VAL A 46 15.92 11.42 13.23
CA VAL A 46 15.86 12.57 12.33
C VAL A 46 14.89 12.25 11.21
N SER A 47 13.99 13.18 10.88
CA SER A 47 13.00 13.02 9.80
C SER A 47 12.97 14.26 8.94
N LEU A 48 13.19 14.09 7.64
CA LEU A 48 13.04 15.15 6.64
C LEU A 48 11.61 15.14 6.11
N ASP A 49 10.99 16.31 6.06
CA ASP A 49 9.66 16.53 5.46
C ASP A 49 8.57 15.51 5.90
N PRO A 50 8.46 15.21 7.22
CA PRO A 50 7.50 14.20 7.68
C PRO A 50 6.03 14.61 7.55
N ARG A 51 5.77 15.87 7.18
CA ARG A 51 4.43 16.42 6.90
C ARG A 51 4.12 16.56 5.43
N PHE A 52 5.05 16.15 4.54
CA PHE A 52 4.90 16.31 3.09
C PHE A 52 4.65 17.77 2.66
N GLU A 53 5.37 18.72 3.27
CA GLU A 53 5.26 20.16 2.98
C GLU A 53 6.01 20.56 1.70
N LEU A 54 6.98 19.74 1.28
CA LEU A 54 7.73 19.96 0.04
C LEU A 54 6.98 19.42 -1.17
N PHE A 55 6.96 20.21 -2.25
CA PHE A 55 6.51 19.73 -3.55
C PHE A 55 7.62 18.86 -4.18
N ARG A 56 7.58 17.57 -3.89
CA ARG A 56 8.56 16.58 -4.34
C ARG A 56 7.88 15.28 -4.77
N THR A 57 8.60 14.48 -5.52
CA THR A 57 8.19 13.10 -5.77
C THR A 57 8.30 12.30 -4.46
N LEU A 58 7.21 11.65 -4.08
CA LEU A 58 7.22 10.75 -2.94
C LEU A 58 7.89 9.43 -3.32
N LEU A 59 8.59 8.85 -2.37
CA LEU A 59 9.20 7.54 -2.52
C LEU A 59 8.12 6.43 -2.37
N PRO A 60 8.29 5.27 -3.00
CA PRO A 60 7.30 4.20 -2.93
C PRO A 60 6.94 3.79 -1.49
N GLU A 61 7.89 3.83 -0.58
CA GLU A 61 7.73 3.49 0.84
C GLU A 61 6.90 4.54 1.60
N GLU A 62 6.85 5.76 1.11
CA GLU A 62 6.04 6.85 1.67
C GLU A 62 4.56 6.78 1.24
N LEU A 63 4.25 5.92 0.27
CA LEU A 63 2.91 5.75 -0.28
C LEU A 63 2.34 4.41 0.18
N PRO A 64 1.29 4.40 1.02
CA PRO A 64 0.67 3.14 1.38
C PRO A 64 0.11 2.47 0.12
N PRO A 65 0.29 1.15 -0.04
CA PRO A 65 -0.31 0.42 -1.15
C PRO A 65 -1.80 0.70 -1.25
N SER A 66 -2.29 1.01 -2.43
CA SER A 66 -3.70 1.35 -2.66
C SER A 66 -4.25 0.75 -3.95
N LEU A 67 -5.58 0.53 -3.98
CA LEU A 67 -6.27 0.05 -5.18
C LEU A 67 -6.06 0.99 -6.38
N GLY A 68 -5.95 2.29 -6.13
CA GLY A 68 -5.69 3.28 -7.18
C GLY A 68 -4.35 3.09 -7.87
N GLN A 69 -3.31 2.71 -7.13
CA GLN A 69 -2.00 2.39 -7.71
C GLN A 69 -2.07 1.17 -8.63
N MET A 70 -2.89 0.19 -8.28
CA MET A 70 -3.11 -0.98 -9.15
C MET A 70 -3.79 -0.60 -10.46
N PHE A 71 -4.85 0.22 -10.39
CA PHE A 71 -5.57 0.65 -11.59
C PHE A 71 -4.82 1.67 -12.46
N ALA A 72 -3.82 2.36 -11.88
CA ALA A 72 -2.97 3.32 -12.58
C ALA A 72 -1.65 2.72 -13.10
N ALA A 73 -1.37 1.45 -12.81
CA ALA A 73 -0.15 0.80 -13.27
C ALA A 73 -0.18 0.61 -14.79
N GLU A 74 0.95 0.89 -15.44
CA GLU A 74 1.08 0.79 -16.90
C GLU A 74 1.06 -0.67 -17.39
N GLU A 75 1.69 -1.57 -16.62
CA GLU A 75 1.73 -3.00 -16.89
C GLU A 75 1.21 -3.79 -15.69
N ILE A 76 0.26 -4.67 -15.95
CA ILE A 76 -0.39 -5.51 -14.93
C ILE A 76 -0.51 -6.93 -15.46
N THR A 77 -0.10 -7.91 -14.65
CA THR A 77 -0.50 -9.29 -14.88
C THR A 77 -1.61 -9.70 -13.93
N VAL A 78 -2.71 -10.19 -14.47
CA VAL A 78 -3.81 -10.81 -13.73
C VAL A 78 -3.59 -12.32 -13.71
N LEU A 79 -3.47 -12.90 -12.51
CA LEU A 79 -3.30 -14.33 -12.30
C LEU A 79 -4.64 -14.95 -11.90
N LEU A 80 -5.18 -15.79 -12.77
CA LEU A 80 -6.43 -16.50 -12.57
C LEU A 80 -6.19 -17.83 -11.83
N PRO A 81 -7.09 -18.26 -10.93
CA PRO A 81 -6.94 -19.50 -10.17
C PRO A 81 -7.29 -20.71 -11.03
N SER A 82 -6.28 -21.48 -11.46
CA SER A 82 -6.47 -22.71 -12.29
C SER A 82 -7.22 -23.83 -11.56
N SER A 83 -7.12 -23.86 -10.22
CA SER A 83 -7.77 -24.86 -9.37
C SER A 83 -9.20 -24.49 -8.92
N ALA A 84 -9.71 -23.32 -9.30
CA ALA A 84 -11.07 -22.92 -8.93
C ALA A 84 -12.14 -23.74 -9.65
N PRO A 85 -13.37 -23.86 -9.09
CA PRO A 85 -14.51 -24.46 -9.78
C PRO A 85 -14.79 -23.76 -11.12
N GLU A 86 -15.23 -24.51 -12.14
CA GLU A 86 -15.38 -24.01 -13.52
C GLU A 86 -16.22 -22.73 -13.62
N LYS A 87 -17.33 -22.66 -12.88
CA LYS A 87 -18.18 -21.46 -12.82
C LYS A 87 -17.43 -20.24 -12.28
N MET A 88 -16.51 -20.44 -11.34
CA MET A 88 -15.67 -19.37 -10.81
C MET A 88 -14.57 -18.98 -11.79
N LYS A 89 -13.94 -19.95 -12.47
CA LYS A 89 -12.94 -19.68 -13.51
C LYS A 89 -13.50 -18.77 -14.59
N GLN A 90 -14.68 -19.12 -15.13
CA GLN A 90 -15.34 -18.31 -16.16
C GLN A 90 -15.61 -16.88 -15.64
N ALA A 91 -16.14 -16.75 -14.43
CA ALA A 91 -16.47 -15.45 -13.87
C ALA A 91 -15.19 -14.60 -13.58
N TRP A 92 -14.07 -15.21 -13.19
CA TRP A 92 -12.79 -14.55 -13.07
C TRP A 92 -12.22 -14.10 -14.42
N GLN A 93 -12.34 -14.94 -15.47
CA GLN A 93 -11.97 -14.56 -16.83
C GLN A 93 -12.80 -13.38 -17.33
N ASP A 94 -14.11 -13.40 -17.11
CA ASP A 94 -15.01 -12.31 -17.51
C ASP A 94 -14.63 -11.00 -16.81
N MET A 95 -14.32 -11.05 -15.51
CA MET A 95 -13.85 -9.90 -14.74
C MET A 95 -12.52 -9.35 -15.26
N ALA A 96 -11.55 -10.22 -15.54
CA ALA A 96 -10.26 -9.83 -16.08
C ALA A 96 -10.40 -9.25 -17.50
N GLY A 97 -11.25 -9.86 -18.35
CA GLY A 97 -11.56 -9.39 -19.69
C GLY A 97 -12.23 -8.02 -19.71
N ASP A 98 -13.14 -7.74 -18.75
CA ASP A 98 -13.77 -6.42 -18.61
C ASP A 98 -12.72 -5.34 -18.30
N TRP A 99 -11.74 -5.60 -17.45
CA TRP A 99 -10.66 -4.66 -17.17
C TRP A 99 -9.65 -4.56 -18.32
N GLN A 100 -9.31 -5.68 -18.97
CA GLN A 100 -8.42 -5.71 -20.13
C GLN A 100 -8.99 -4.91 -21.31
N SER A 101 -10.30 -4.94 -21.52
CA SER A 101 -10.96 -4.16 -22.57
C SER A 101 -10.85 -2.64 -22.37
N LYS A 102 -10.54 -2.18 -21.15
CA LYS A 102 -10.43 -0.78 -20.76
C LYS A 102 -8.98 -0.30 -20.62
N SER A 103 -8.00 -1.22 -20.66
CA SER A 103 -6.57 -0.91 -20.50
C SER A 103 -5.71 -1.84 -21.35
N THR A 104 -4.80 -1.30 -22.12
CA THR A 104 -3.90 -2.05 -23.01
C THR A 104 -2.75 -2.75 -22.28
N GLY A 105 -2.45 -2.38 -21.05
CA GLY A 105 -1.34 -2.91 -20.26
C GLY A 105 -1.67 -4.16 -19.43
N ILE A 106 -2.86 -4.73 -19.58
CA ILE A 106 -3.27 -5.90 -18.78
C ILE A 106 -3.04 -7.20 -19.54
N LYS A 107 -2.19 -8.06 -18.97
CA LYS A 107 -1.99 -9.46 -19.40
C LYS A 107 -2.73 -10.39 -18.45
N VAL A 108 -3.43 -11.38 -18.98
CA VAL A 108 -4.16 -12.38 -18.19
C VAL A 108 -3.51 -13.73 -18.37
N LEU A 109 -3.17 -14.39 -17.26
CA LEU A 109 -2.56 -15.72 -17.22
C LEU A 109 -3.26 -16.58 -16.16
N TRP A 110 -3.20 -17.90 -16.34
CA TRP A 110 -3.51 -18.82 -15.26
C TRP A 110 -2.31 -18.96 -14.33
N ASP A 111 -2.56 -19.21 -13.07
CA ASP A 111 -1.50 -19.31 -12.05
C ASP A 111 -0.58 -20.52 -12.25
N ASP A 112 -1.05 -21.58 -12.92
CA ASP A 112 -0.27 -22.76 -13.27
C ASP A 112 0.68 -22.55 -14.49
N GLN A 113 0.58 -21.42 -15.16
CA GLN A 113 1.48 -21.04 -16.27
C GLN A 113 2.77 -20.36 -15.79
N LEU A 114 2.92 -20.12 -14.49
CA LEU A 114 4.08 -19.46 -13.91
C LEU A 114 4.68 -20.30 -12.79
N ASP A 115 6.01 -20.34 -12.71
CA ASP A 115 6.73 -21.00 -11.62
C ASP A 115 6.89 -20.07 -10.39
N SER A 116 6.94 -18.77 -10.60
CA SER A 116 7.09 -17.75 -9.56
C SER A 116 6.33 -16.47 -9.91
N LEU A 117 6.10 -15.61 -8.91
CA LEU A 117 5.52 -14.29 -9.12
C LEU A 117 6.49 -13.39 -9.90
N PRO A 118 6.05 -12.71 -10.97
CA PRO A 118 6.83 -11.68 -11.64
C PRO A 118 7.19 -10.53 -10.69
N THR A 119 8.44 -10.07 -10.73
CA THR A 119 8.97 -9.04 -9.81
C THR A 119 9.25 -7.70 -10.48
N ASN A 120 8.73 -7.47 -11.69
CA ASN A 120 9.04 -6.30 -12.52
C ASN A 120 7.84 -5.42 -12.88
N HIS A 121 6.61 -5.84 -12.57
CA HIS A 121 5.39 -5.08 -12.82
C HIS A 121 4.27 -5.46 -11.85
N ALA A 122 3.17 -4.69 -11.83
CA ALA A 122 2.06 -4.90 -10.92
C ALA A 122 1.31 -6.22 -11.19
N LEU A 123 0.78 -6.84 -10.14
CA LEU A 123 0.12 -8.13 -10.21
C LEU A 123 -1.26 -8.10 -9.55
N TRP A 124 -2.25 -8.72 -10.17
CA TRP A 124 -3.50 -9.10 -9.52
C TRP A 124 -3.54 -10.61 -9.31
N ILE A 125 -3.72 -11.06 -8.09
CA ILE A 125 -3.98 -12.46 -7.72
C ILE A 125 -5.49 -12.60 -7.49
N TYR A 126 -6.18 -13.36 -8.33
CA TYR A 126 -7.61 -13.60 -8.25
C TYR A 126 -7.90 -14.94 -7.59
N GLY A 127 -8.87 -14.93 -6.67
CA GLY A 127 -9.32 -16.13 -6.00
C GLY A 127 -8.38 -16.59 -4.87
N ARG A 128 -8.96 -17.12 -3.81
CA ARG A 128 -8.22 -17.74 -2.70
C ARG A 128 -7.63 -19.11 -3.11
N GLU A 129 -8.13 -19.70 -4.17
CA GLU A 129 -7.67 -20.96 -4.77
C GLU A 129 -6.40 -20.77 -5.62
N ASN A 130 -5.98 -19.52 -5.84
CA ASN A 130 -4.78 -19.20 -6.60
C ASN A 130 -3.54 -19.71 -5.85
N ARG A 131 -2.65 -20.40 -6.56
CA ARG A 131 -1.42 -20.98 -5.97
C ARG A 131 -0.48 -19.95 -5.35
N PHE A 132 -0.62 -18.69 -5.73
CA PHE A 132 0.18 -17.58 -5.20
C PHE A 132 -0.54 -16.80 -4.07
N ALA A 133 -1.76 -17.18 -3.68
CA ALA A 133 -2.52 -16.45 -2.67
C ALA A 133 -1.78 -16.34 -1.33
N ASP A 134 -1.04 -17.39 -0.94
CA ASP A 134 -0.30 -17.40 0.33
C ASP A 134 1.02 -16.62 0.28
N HIS A 135 1.55 -16.32 -0.92
CA HIS A 135 2.81 -15.59 -1.09
C HIS A 135 2.75 -14.15 -0.56
N ILE A 136 1.56 -13.56 -0.50
CA ILE A 136 1.37 -12.19 0.02
C ILE A 136 1.26 -12.13 1.55
N GLN A 137 1.13 -13.25 2.25
CA GLN A 137 0.93 -13.29 3.71
C GLN A 137 2.00 -12.52 4.50
N PRO A 138 3.31 -12.65 4.21
CA PRO A 138 4.33 -11.88 4.94
C PRO A 138 4.13 -10.36 4.84
N ALA A 139 3.74 -9.87 3.67
CA ALA A 139 3.47 -8.45 3.46
C ALA A 139 2.17 -8.00 4.17
N LEU A 140 1.15 -8.85 4.22
CA LEU A 140 -0.10 -8.56 4.94
C LEU A 140 0.12 -8.51 6.46
N MET A 141 0.96 -9.38 7.00
CA MET A 141 1.28 -9.40 8.44
C MET A 141 1.94 -8.09 8.89
N GLN A 142 2.69 -7.40 8.04
CA GLN A 142 3.25 -6.08 8.34
C GLN A 142 2.16 -5.03 8.60
N HIS A 143 0.97 -5.22 8.05
CA HIS A 143 -0.20 -4.38 8.27
C HIS A 143 -1.14 -4.90 9.37
N GLY A 144 -0.75 -5.98 10.07
CA GLY A 144 -1.59 -6.60 11.10
C GLY A 144 -2.78 -7.38 10.53
N LEU A 145 -2.72 -7.78 9.25
CA LEU A 145 -3.73 -8.59 8.59
C LEU A 145 -3.25 -10.03 8.43
N GLY A 146 -4.06 -10.98 8.86
CA GLY A 146 -3.88 -12.41 8.59
C GLY A 146 -5.02 -12.96 7.75
N ILE A 147 -4.69 -13.80 6.75
CA ILE A 147 -5.68 -14.60 6.02
C ILE A 147 -5.34 -16.06 6.26
N LYS A 148 -6.26 -16.79 6.89
CA LYS A 148 -6.10 -18.23 7.18
C LYS A 148 -7.45 -18.93 7.12
N ASP A 149 -7.49 -20.14 6.58
CA ASP A 149 -8.70 -21.00 6.54
C ASP A 149 -9.95 -20.26 6.00
N ALA A 150 -9.78 -19.50 4.91
CA ALA A 150 -10.81 -18.64 4.33
C ALA A 150 -11.39 -17.59 5.31
N ARG A 151 -10.57 -17.11 6.25
CA ARG A 151 -10.93 -16.08 7.22
C ARG A 151 -9.90 -14.96 7.19
N VAL A 152 -10.39 -13.74 7.34
CA VAL A 152 -9.58 -12.53 7.49
C VAL A 152 -9.69 -12.06 8.93
N ASN A 153 -8.55 -11.93 9.62
CA ASN A 153 -8.51 -11.28 10.92
C ASN A 153 -7.97 -9.86 10.75
N TRP A 154 -8.76 -8.88 11.15
CA TRP A 154 -8.40 -7.46 11.13
C TRP A 154 -8.79 -6.79 12.45
N GLN A 155 -7.80 -6.26 13.17
CA GLN A 155 -7.99 -5.57 14.45
C GLN A 155 -8.84 -6.37 15.47
N GLY A 156 -8.60 -7.68 15.56
CA GLY A 156 -9.30 -8.57 16.46
C GLY A 156 -10.72 -8.97 16.01
N ARG A 157 -11.15 -8.54 14.82
CA ARG A 157 -12.40 -9.00 14.20
C ARG A 157 -12.10 -9.99 13.09
N GLU A 158 -12.92 -11.04 13.03
CA GLU A 158 -12.81 -12.09 12.03
C GLU A 158 -13.96 -11.99 11.02
N TYR A 159 -13.61 -12.15 9.74
CA TYR A 159 -14.56 -12.13 8.62
C TYR A 159 -14.35 -13.37 7.76
N SER A 160 -15.41 -14.09 7.47
CA SER A 160 -15.39 -15.27 6.60
C SER A 160 -15.37 -14.87 5.13
N LEU A 161 -14.38 -15.34 4.39
CA LEU A 161 -14.31 -15.19 2.92
C LEU A 161 -15.28 -16.14 2.18
N LEU A 162 -16.00 -16.99 2.91
CA LEU A 162 -17.11 -17.77 2.36
C LEU A 162 -18.38 -16.94 2.20
N ASP A 163 -18.45 -15.80 2.90
CA ASP A 163 -19.63 -14.91 2.93
C ASP A 163 -19.29 -13.48 2.45
N HIS A 164 -18.01 -13.15 2.39
CA HIS A 164 -17.54 -11.81 2.08
C HIS A 164 -16.58 -11.80 0.89
N SER A 165 -16.68 -10.77 0.06
CA SER A 165 -15.68 -10.46 -0.95
C SER A 165 -14.65 -9.50 -0.38
N LEU A 166 -13.37 -9.80 -0.64
CA LEU A 166 -12.21 -9.01 -0.22
C LEU A 166 -11.46 -8.49 -1.44
N ALA A 167 -11.06 -7.25 -1.43
CA ALA A 167 -10.04 -6.73 -2.31
C ALA A 167 -9.01 -5.95 -1.49
N LEU A 168 -7.74 -6.22 -1.71
CA LEU A 168 -6.65 -5.53 -1.03
C LEU A 168 -5.44 -5.36 -1.94
N VAL A 169 -4.55 -4.46 -1.54
CA VAL A 169 -3.26 -4.21 -2.20
C VAL A 169 -2.17 -4.16 -1.14
N THR A 170 -1.06 -4.81 -1.44
CA THR A 170 0.16 -4.79 -0.62
C THR A 170 1.39 -4.58 -1.49
N ALA A 171 2.56 -4.43 -0.87
CA ALA A 171 3.83 -4.49 -1.58
C ALA A 171 4.12 -5.94 -2.02
N HIS A 172 4.86 -6.09 -3.12
CA HIS A 172 5.35 -7.40 -3.53
C HIS A 172 6.36 -7.92 -2.49
N PRO A 173 6.29 -9.21 -2.10
CA PRO A 173 7.16 -9.76 -1.04
C PRO A 173 8.66 -9.61 -1.33
N GLU A 174 9.05 -9.71 -2.60
CA GLU A 174 10.45 -9.67 -3.04
C GLU A 174 10.87 -8.33 -3.65
N ASN A 175 9.91 -7.44 -3.94
CA ASN A 175 10.19 -6.12 -4.51
C ASN A 175 9.17 -5.08 -4.02
N THR A 176 9.48 -4.41 -2.93
CA THR A 176 8.57 -3.46 -2.27
C THR A 176 8.15 -2.25 -3.14
N GLY A 177 8.86 -2.00 -4.23
CA GLY A 177 8.50 -0.98 -5.22
C GLY A 177 7.28 -1.37 -6.09
N ILE A 178 6.92 -2.66 -6.11
CA ILE A 178 5.83 -3.21 -6.91
C ILE A 178 4.60 -3.45 -6.04
N ARG A 179 3.44 -3.32 -6.62
CA ARG A 179 2.15 -3.56 -5.96
C ARG A 179 1.57 -4.90 -6.38
N VAL A 180 1.04 -5.63 -5.39
CA VAL A 180 0.28 -6.86 -5.59
C VAL A 180 -1.11 -6.66 -5.02
N GLY A 181 -2.10 -6.79 -5.88
CA GLY A 181 -3.50 -6.82 -5.50
C GLY A 181 -4.00 -8.25 -5.32
N PHE A 182 -4.88 -8.46 -4.38
CA PHE A 182 -5.56 -9.72 -4.16
C PHE A 182 -7.07 -9.50 -4.12
N ILE A 183 -7.82 -10.34 -4.84
CA ILE A 183 -9.28 -10.33 -4.81
C ILE A 183 -9.80 -11.72 -4.52
N SER A 184 -10.70 -11.82 -3.54
CA SER A 184 -11.44 -13.04 -3.23
C SER A 184 -12.94 -12.75 -3.24
N SER A 185 -13.73 -13.69 -3.74
CA SER A 185 -15.19 -13.61 -3.72
C SER A 185 -15.79 -14.98 -3.46
N PRO A 186 -16.85 -15.08 -2.64
CA PRO A 186 -17.50 -16.35 -2.35
C PRO A 186 -18.32 -16.90 -3.54
N THR A 187 -18.75 -16.04 -4.46
CA THR A 187 -19.64 -16.44 -5.56
C THR A 187 -19.29 -15.76 -6.88
N ALA A 188 -19.49 -16.48 -7.98
CA ALA A 188 -19.35 -15.94 -9.32
C ALA A 188 -20.30 -14.75 -9.57
N ALA A 189 -21.49 -14.76 -8.98
CA ALA A 189 -22.52 -13.73 -9.17
C ALA A 189 -22.11 -12.34 -8.62
N SER A 190 -21.19 -12.29 -7.66
CA SER A 190 -20.68 -11.01 -7.10
C SER A 190 -19.64 -10.33 -7.98
N LEU A 191 -18.93 -11.09 -8.83
CA LEU A 191 -17.76 -10.59 -9.58
C LEU A 191 -18.06 -9.43 -10.54
N PRO A 192 -19.16 -9.44 -11.33
CA PRO A 192 -19.49 -8.29 -12.20
C PRO A 192 -19.71 -6.99 -11.41
N THR A 193 -20.30 -7.10 -10.21
CA THR A 193 -20.51 -5.94 -9.35
C THR A 193 -19.21 -5.47 -8.72
N LEU A 194 -18.33 -6.39 -8.30
CA LEU A 194 -16.97 -6.06 -7.81
C LEU A 194 -16.16 -5.36 -8.90
N ALA A 195 -16.11 -5.93 -10.12
CA ALA A 195 -15.37 -5.36 -11.24
C ALA A 195 -15.71 -3.88 -11.47
N ARG A 196 -16.99 -3.55 -11.42
CA ARG A 196 -17.49 -2.18 -11.59
C ARG A 196 -17.19 -1.27 -10.39
N LYS A 197 -17.28 -1.81 -9.15
CA LYS A 197 -17.13 -1.00 -7.93
C LYS A 197 -15.68 -0.72 -7.56
N LEU A 198 -14.77 -1.68 -7.69
CA LEU A 198 -13.40 -1.58 -7.19
C LEU A 198 -12.63 -0.35 -7.69
N PRO A 199 -12.73 0.10 -8.95
CA PRO A 199 -12.06 1.32 -9.40
C PRO A 199 -12.46 2.58 -8.62
N HIS A 200 -13.66 2.63 -8.02
CA HIS A 200 -14.11 3.75 -7.20
C HIS A 200 -13.54 3.74 -5.77
N TYR A 201 -12.83 2.68 -5.40
CA TYR A 201 -12.19 2.55 -4.07
C TYR A 201 -10.69 2.83 -4.11
N GLY A 202 -10.21 3.54 -5.10
CA GLY A 202 -8.79 3.75 -5.40
C GLY A 202 -7.94 4.24 -4.21
N ARG A 203 -8.50 5.04 -3.31
CA ARG A 203 -7.74 5.56 -2.14
C ARG A 203 -7.54 4.54 -1.02
N TYR A 204 -8.22 3.39 -1.06
CA TYR A 204 -8.13 2.38 0.00
C TYR A 204 -7.13 1.28 -0.34
N SER A 205 -6.51 0.75 0.68
CA SER A 205 -5.59 -0.39 0.61
C SER A 205 -6.32 -1.72 0.70
N MET A 206 -7.43 -1.76 1.45
CA MET A 206 -8.28 -2.93 1.61
C MET A 206 -9.74 -2.52 1.66
N THR A 207 -10.59 -3.33 1.06
CA THR A 207 -12.06 -3.21 1.10
C THR A 207 -12.67 -4.58 1.31
N LEU A 208 -13.69 -4.64 2.16
CA LEU A 208 -14.48 -5.83 2.40
C LEU A 208 -15.94 -5.55 2.07
N PHE A 209 -16.60 -6.52 1.44
CA PHE A 209 -18.00 -6.40 1.01
C PHE A 209 -18.79 -7.61 1.48
N SER A 210 -20.04 -7.39 1.86
CA SER A 210 -20.98 -8.43 2.28
C SER A 210 -22.04 -8.73 1.24
N GLY A 211 -22.42 -10.01 1.19
CA GLY A 211 -23.57 -10.50 0.43
C GLY A 211 -23.43 -10.38 -1.09
N ALA A 212 -24.41 -10.92 -1.79
CA ALA A 212 -24.45 -10.95 -3.26
C ALA A 212 -24.56 -9.54 -3.90
N ARG A 213 -25.07 -8.55 -3.17
CA ARG A 213 -25.14 -7.14 -3.62
C ARG A 213 -23.82 -6.40 -3.50
N VAL A 214 -22.78 -7.04 -2.95
CA VAL A 214 -21.45 -6.44 -2.77
C VAL A 214 -21.56 -5.10 -2.03
N SER A 215 -22.26 -5.13 -0.88
CA SER A 215 -22.39 -3.96 0.00
C SER A 215 -21.10 -3.74 0.77
N ASN A 216 -20.56 -2.52 0.74
CA ASN A 216 -19.32 -2.24 1.42
C ASN A 216 -19.48 -2.35 2.94
N LEU A 217 -18.63 -3.13 3.58
CA LEU A 217 -18.60 -3.36 5.02
C LEU A 217 -17.39 -2.67 5.67
N LEU A 218 -16.24 -2.70 5.02
CA LEU A 218 -14.98 -2.17 5.57
C LEU A 218 -14.18 -1.49 4.47
N LYS A 219 -13.54 -0.38 4.83
CA LYS A 219 -12.56 0.36 4.02
C LYS A 219 -11.38 0.71 4.89
N VAL A 220 -10.20 0.31 4.46
CA VAL A 220 -8.97 0.50 5.21
C VAL A 220 -7.94 1.17 4.32
N GLN A 221 -7.20 2.11 4.88
CA GLN A 221 -5.92 2.58 4.35
C GLN A 221 -4.83 2.02 5.26
N TRP A 222 -3.81 1.40 4.67
CA TRP A 222 -2.65 1.02 5.47
C TRP A 222 -2.01 2.26 6.08
N PRO A 223 -1.44 2.17 7.27
CA PRO A 223 -0.63 3.25 7.81
C PRO A 223 0.54 3.53 6.86
N LEU A 224 1.03 4.75 6.88
CA LEU A 224 2.26 5.11 6.19
C LEU A 224 3.40 4.23 6.74
N GLY A 225 4.22 3.71 5.84
CA GLY A 225 5.47 3.05 6.21
C GLY A 225 6.49 4.03 6.77
N GLU A 226 7.63 3.52 7.19
CA GLU A 226 8.76 4.39 7.57
C GLU A 226 9.32 5.04 6.29
N SER A 227 9.33 6.36 6.28
CA SER A 227 9.92 7.11 5.16
C SER A 227 11.43 6.86 5.08
N PRO A 228 12.01 6.60 3.90
CA PRO A 228 13.46 6.57 3.71
C PRO A 228 14.15 7.90 4.07
N LEU A 229 13.38 8.99 4.19
CA LEU A 229 13.85 10.29 4.66
C LEU A 229 13.85 10.38 6.20
N GLN A 230 13.72 9.26 6.89
CA GLN A 230 13.79 9.13 8.32
C GLN A 230 14.94 8.21 8.72
N VAL A 231 15.77 8.66 9.65
CA VAL A 231 16.90 7.88 10.16
C VAL A 231 16.79 7.76 11.69
N SER A 232 16.80 6.52 12.18
CA SER A 232 17.00 6.24 13.61
C SER A 232 18.48 6.28 13.93
N LEU A 233 18.86 7.02 14.97
CA LEU A 233 20.25 7.19 15.41
C LEU A 233 20.60 6.25 16.57
N THR A 234 19.62 5.47 17.04
CA THR A 234 19.81 4.49 18.11
C THR A 234 19.36 3.11 17.59
N GLY A 235 19.97 2.03 18.11
CA GLY A 235 19.55 0.65 17.78
C GLY A 235 18.25 0.21 18.47
N GLU A 236 17.60 1.07 19.25
CA GLU A 236 16.39 0.75 19.99
C GLU A 236 15.13 1.08 19.18
N LYS A 237 14.04 0.38 19.49
CA LYS A 237 12.72 0.68 18.92
C LYS A 237 12.18 1.97 19.52
N ILE A 238 12.25 3.04 18.74
CA ILE A 238 11.79 4.36 19.15
C ILE A 238 10.29 4.47 18.84
N PRO A 239 9.45 5.04 19.75
CA PRO A 239 8.05 5.29 19.46
C PRO A 239 7.89 6.23 18.25
N PRO A 240 6.73 6.22 17.58
CA PRO A 240 6.46 7.14 16.48
C PRO A 240 6.74 8.58 16.88
N ILE A 241 7.27 9.36 15.93
CA ILE A 241 7.59 10.76 16.16
C ILE A 241 6.30 11.57 16.41
N ALA A 242 6.22 12.26 17.55
CA ALA A 242 5.18 13.24 17.80
C ALA A 242 5.58 14.57 17.13
N ILE A 243 4.90 14.90 16.05
CA ILE A 243 5.15 16.13 15.29
C ILE A 243 4.23 17.22 15.83
N PRO A 244 4.76 18.35 16.31
CA PRO A 244 3.92 19.44 16.81
C PRO A 244 2.96 19.95 15.73
N PRO A 245 1.73 20.36 16.06
CA PRO A 245 0.76 20.83 15.08
C PRO A 245 1.25 22.08 14.33
N LEU A 246 0.77 22.25 13.10
CA LEU A 246 1.01 23.50 12.36
C LEU A 246 0.37 24.68 13.10
N ARG A 247 1.08 25.80 13.18
CA ARG A 247 0.49 27.03 13.68
C ARG A 247 -0.60 27.49 12.71
N PRO A 248 -1.77 27.94 13.19
CA PRO A 248 -2.78 28.52 12.33
C PRO A 248 -2.19 29.67 11.50
N LEU A 249 -2.53 29.73 10.22
CA LEU A 249 -2.05 30.76 9.29
C LEU A 249 -2.65 32.16 9.58
N ALA A 250 -3.76 32.19 10.30
CA ALA A 250 -4.38 33.43 10.79
C ALA A 250 -4.96 33.22 12.20
N LYS A 251 -4.91 34.28 13.00
CA LYS A 251 -5.73 34.42 14.20
C LYS A 251 -7.03 35.13 13.82
#